data_5c635fcae7fc1bb37d497197693e5c51
#
_entry.id   5c635fcae7fc1bb37d497197693e5c51
#
_cell.length_a   1.000
_cell.length_b   1.000
_cell.length_c   1.000
_cell.angle_alpha   90.00
_cell.angle_beta   90.00
_cell.angle_gamma   90.00
#
_symmetry.space_group_name_H-M   'P 1'
#
loop_
_entity.id
_entity.type
_entity.pdbx_description
1 polymer ?
#
loop_
_entity_poly.entity_id
_entity_poly.type
_entity_poly.pdbx_seq_one_letter_code
_entity_poly.pdbx_strand_id
1 'polypeptide(L)'
;QRVMMIDKAPLVGGHSALASGSIAFVDEKRQAAQGIVDSVDKFVADARVTGGSIDEELVRFIAEKSGEGLDWLQTQGVRFSPNIFRAYGGMHPRCVTAFGNMGARRYIFQLHERSRELGIETRLMTRAVGLHRFEKDKLTLRLADEKTKSEYVIQSRAVVLATGGFGANLALRMRYNPNLDYEIATTANPHGFVQDTATGDGLYLAKELGAVWTNMPNIVLLSYWGGRMLDYIGAEIYVDNEGRRFVDETTTTARIAQAILKLPGHSMYVITDAKSAKGVNVGAKITAGSIRLSNSVAEMARGMNVPASELEHTLEEYNKHASEKSADAFGRTVYAQTIDK
;
A
#
# COMPACT_ATOMS: atom_id res chain seq x y z
N GLN A 1 -29.69 6.36 13.83
CA GLN A 1 -29.20 5.04 14.26
C GLN A 1 -28.05 5.23 15.24
N ARG A 2 -27.98 4.36 16.27
CA ARG A 2 -26.81 4.35 17.18
C ARG A 2 -25.72 3.47 16.54
N VAL A 3 -24.52 4.02 16.41
CA VAL A 3 -23.36 3.33 15.84
C VAL A 3 -22.25 3.29 16.87
N MET A 4 -21.52 2.17 16.94
CA MET A 4 -20.31 2.01 17.73
C MET A 4 -19.21 1.50 16.82
N MET A 5 -18.03 2.08 16.93
CA MET A 5 -16.78 1.68 16.28
C MET A 5 -15.88 0.99 17.32
N ILE A 6 -15.31 -0.15 16.98
CA ILE A 6 -14.36 -0.86 17.86
C ILE A 6 -13.07 -1.13 17.11
N ASP A 7 -11.94 -1.00 17.76
CA ASP A 7 -10.62 -1.37 17.24
C ASP A 7 -9.77 -1.98 18.36
N LYS A 8 -9.06 -3.06 18.05
CA LYS A 8 -8.14 -3.68 19.01
C LYS A 8 -6.85 -2.88 19.19
N ALA A 9 -6.53 -1.96 18.28
CA ALA A 9 -5.39 -1.06 18.36
C ALA A 9 -5.62 0.08 19.39
N PRO A 10 -4.56 0.70 19.90
CA PRO A 10 -4.65 1.89 20.75
C PRO A 10 -4.98 3.17 19.95
N LEU A 11 -4.92 3.13 18.63
CA LEU A 11 -5.16 4.25 17.73
C LEU A 11 -6.03 3.81 16.55
N VAL A 12 -6.81 4.73 15.99
CA VAL A 12 -7.57 4.51 14.77
C VAL A 12 -6.69 4.52 13.51
N GLY A 13 -7.11 3.81 12.47
CA GLY A 13 -6.56 3.93 11.12
C GLY A 13 -5.77 2.74 10.62
N GLY A 14 -5.18 1.93 11.51
CA GLY A 14 -4.46 0.71 11.11
C GLY A 14 -3.46 0.95 9.98
N HIS A 15 -3.38 0.03 9.02
CA HIS A 15 -2.53 0.15 7.82
C HIS A 15 -2.89 1.36 6.94
N SER A 16 -4.16 1.75 6.89
CA SER A 16 -4.59 2.93 6.11
C SER A 16 -3.90 4.21 6.56
N ALA A 17 -3.66 4.39 7.86
CA ALA A 17 -2.96 5.57 8.38
C ALA A 17 -1.47 5.62 7.98
N LEU A 18 -0.90 4.51 7.53
CA LEU A 18 0.51 4.39 7.13
C LEU A 18 0.70 4.49 5.61
N ALA A 19 -0.38 4.45 4.84
CA ALA A 19 -0.34 4.55 3.40
C ALA A 19 0.05 5.95 2.91
N SER A 20 0.51 6.07 1.66
CA SER A 20 0.88 7.35 1.03
C SER A 20 -0.31 8.30 0.84
N GLY A 21 -1.53 7.78 0.82
CA GLY A 21 -2.76 8.57 0.72
C GLY A 21 -3.21 8.86 -0.70
N SER A 22 -2.67 8.15 -1.68
CA SER A 22 -3.13 8.25 -3.06
C SER A 22 -4.41 7.42 -3.25
N ILE A 23 -5.39 8.02 -3.92
CA ILE A 23 -6.67 7.38 -4.27
C ILE A 23 -6.82 7.39 -5.79
N ALA A 24 -7.04 6.20 -6.37
CA ALA A 24 -7.37 6.06 -7.77
C ALA A 24 -8.87 6.25 -7.99
N PHE A 25 -9.25 6.96 -9.06
CA PHE A 25 -10.63 7.18 -9.44
C PHE A 25 -10.77 7.29 -10.96
N VAL A 26 -11.98 7.07 -11.45
CA VAL A 26 -12.38 7.37 -12.81
C VAL A 26 -13.45 8.47 -12.76
N ASP A 27 -13.12 9.60 -13.35
CA ASP A 27 -14.02 10.72 -13.58
C ASP A 27 -13.55 11.38 -14.88
N GLU A 28 -14.17 10.98 -15.98
CA GLU A 28 -13.78 11.40 -17.32
C GLU A 28 -13.77 12.93 -17.47
N LYS A 29 -14.70 13.64 -16.80
CA LYS A 29 -14.77 15.10 -16.86
C LYS A 29 -13.59 15.76 -16.15
N ARG A 30 -13.25 15.30 -14.94
CA ARG A 30 -12.10 15.84 -14.20
C ARG A 30 -10.78 15.51 -14.87
N GLN A 31 -10.67 14.31 -15.40
CA GLN A 31 -9.47 13.85 -16.11
C GLN A 31 -9.30 14.58 -17.43
N ALA A 32 -10.36 14.75 -18.22
CA ALA A 32 -10.34 15.50 -19.48
C ALA A 32 -9.93 16.98 -19.29
N ALA A 33 -10.31 17.61 -18.16
CA ALA A 33 -9.88 18.97 -17.81
C ALA A 33 -8.36 19.11 -17.65
N GLN A 34 -7.64 17.99 -17.47
CA GLN A 34 -6.18 17.93 -17.39
C GLN A 34 -5.54 17.22 -18.60
N GLY A 35 -6.29 17.07 -19.71
CA GLY A 35 -5.81 16.42 -20.93
C GLY A 35 -5.67 14.88 -20.78
N ILE A 36 -6.27 14.28 -19.78
CA ILE A 36 -6.20 12.84 -19.52
C ILE A 36 -7.46 12.17 -20.08
N VAL A 37 -7.27 11.16 -20.94
CA VAL A 37 -8.36 10.34 -21.50
C VAL A 37 -8.41 9.02 -20.75
N ASP A 38 -9.39 8.84 -19.88
CA ASP A 38 -9.62 7.61 -19.11
C ASP A 38 -11.05 7.12 -19.28
N SER A 39 -11.32 5.90 -18.84
CA SER A 39 -12.67 5.32 -18.79
C SER A 39 -12.73 4.13 -17.85
N VAL A 40 -13.94 3.71 -17.48
CA VAL A 40 -14.18 2.49 -16.71
C VAL A 40 -13.59 1.27 -17.41
N ASP A 41 -13.74 1.16 -18.74
CA ASP A 41 -13.18 0.02 -19.49
C ASP A 41 -11.65 -0.01 -19.46
N LYS A 42 -10.99 1.14 -19.55
CA LYS A 42 -9.53 1.22 -19.34
C LYS A 42 -9.12 0.81 -17.94
N PHE A 43 -9.89 1.22 -16.91
CA PHE A 43 -9.61 0.81 -15.53
C PHE A 43 -9.69 -0.71 -15.38
N VAL A 44 -10.73 -1.34 -15.92
CA VAL A 44 -10.91 -2.80 -15.90
C VAL A 44 -9.78 -3.51 -16.67
N ALA A 45 -9.40 -3.00 -17.86
CA ALA A 45 -8.30 -3.54 -18.64
C ALA A 45 -6.96 -3.48 -17.87
N ASP A 46 -6.66 -2.34 -17.24
CA ASP A 46 -5.47 -2.18 -16.39
C ASP A 46 -5.48 -3.13 -15.19
N ALA A 47 -6.64 -3.31 -14.56
CA ALA A 47 -6.79 -4.23 -13.43
C ALA A 47 -6.52 -5.69 -13.83
N ARG A 48 -6.91 -6.11 -15.04
CA ARG A 48 -6.57 -7.45 -15.56
C ARG A 48 -5.06 -7.63 -15.72
N VAL A 49 -4.37 -6.61 -16.20
CA VAL A 49 -2.91 -6.65 -16.39
C VAL A 49 -2.17 -6.67 -15.05
N THR A 50 -2.63 -5.88 -14.08
CA THR A 50 -1.93 -5.72 -12.78
C THR A 50 -2.33 -6.79 -11.75
N GLY A 51 -3.57 -7.25 -11.77
CA GLY A 51 -4.14 -8.19 -10.79
C GLY A 51 -4.19 -9.65 -11.26
N GLY A 52 -4.00 -9.90 -12.55
CA GLY A 52 -4.13 -11.24 -13.14
C GLY A 52 -5.58 -11.74 -13.11
N SER A 53 -5.92 -12.58 -12.14
CA SER A 53 -7.30 -13.02 -11.93
C SER A 53 -8.04 -12.00 -11.06
N ILE A 54 -9.09 -11.39 -11.62
CA ILE A 54 -9.91 -10.36 -10.96
C ILE A 54 -11.38 -10.73 -10.97
N ASP A 55 -12.14 -10.23 -10.00
CA ASP A 55 -13.59 -10.14 -10.07
C ASP A 55 -13.94 -8.88 -10.89
N GLU A 56 -14.24 -9.09 -12.15
CA GLU A 56 -14.43 -8.00 -13.11
C GLU A 56 -15.66 -7.15 -12.80
N GLU A 57 -16.75 -7.78 -12.33
CA GLU A 57 -17.97 -7.08 -11.95
C GLU A 57 -17.70 -6.14 -10.78
N LEU A 58 -17.01 -6.62 -9.76
CA LEU A 58 -16.62 -5.80 -8.60
C LEU A 58 -15.65 -4.68 -9.00
N VAL A 59 -14.65 -4.96 -9.85
CA VAL A 59 -13.70 -3.95 -10.31
C VAL A 59 -14.39 -2.87 -11.12
N ARG A 60 -15.33 -3.23 -11.99
CA ARG A 60 -16.14 -2.29 -12.76
C ARG A 60 -17.00 -1.41 -11.84
N PHE A 61 -17.70 -2.01 -10.89
CA PHE A 61 -18.48 -1.28 -9.90
C PHE A 61 -17.62 -0.26 -9.11
N ILE A 62 -16.42 -0.67 -8.67
CA ILE A 62 -15.49 0.23 -7.98
C ILE A 62 -15.08 1.39 -8.89
N ALA A 63 -14.74 1.12 -10.15
CA ALA A 63 -14.36 2.16 -11.10
C ALA A 63 -15.49 3.16 -11.34
N GLU A 64 -16.72 2.68 -11.56
CA GLU A 64 -17.92 3.51 -11.76
C GLU A 64 -18.24 4.40 -10.55
N LYS A 65 -18.00 3.89 -9.33
CA LYS A 65 -18.31 4.58 -8.07
C LYS A 65 -17.16 5.38 -7.47
N SER A 66 -15.97 5.27 -8.03
CA SER A 66 -14.76 5.88 -7.47
C SER A 66 -14.80 7.42 -7.44
N GLY A 67 -15.37 8.05 -8.48
CA GLY A 67 -15.58 9.51 -8.53
C GLY A 67 -16.54 9.97 -7.43
N GLU A 68 -17.68 9.29 -7.26
CA GLU A 68 -18.64 9.57 -6.17
C GLU A 68 -17.99 9.39 -4.79
N GLY A 69 -17.15 8.36 -4.62
CA GLY A 69 -16.40 8.12 -3.39
C GLY A 69 -15.42 9.26 -3.06
N LEU A 70 -14.73 9.78 -4.08
CA LEU A 70 -13.84 10.95 -3.92
C LEU A 70 -14.63 12.20 -3.51
N ASP A 71 -15.79 12.45 -4.15
CA ASP A 71 -16.67 13.56 -3.79
C ASP A 71 -17.19 13.44 -2.36
N TRP A 72 -17.60 12.24 -1.96
CA TRP A 72 -18.03 12.01 -0.59
C TRP A 72 -16.94 12.33 0.42
N LEU A 73 -15.69 11.90 0.20
CA LEU A 73 -14.57 12.27 1.07
C LEU A 73 -14.38 13.78 1.16
N GLN A 74 -14.54 14.50 0.05
CA GLN A 74 -14.46 15.97 0.04
C GLN A 74 -15.60 16.61 0.85
N THR A 75 -16.82 16.06 0.79
CA THR A 75 -17.94 16.53 1.65
C THR A 75 -17.68 16.29 3.14
N GLN A 76 -16.85 15.30 3.48
CA GLN A 76 -16.40 15.08 4.87
C GLN A 76 -15.22 15.98 5.27
N GLY A 77 -14.80 16.94 4.41
CA GLY A 77 -13.72 17.89 4.69
C GLY A 77 -12.31 17.42 4.29
N VAL A 78 -12.19 16.28 3.63
CA VAL A 78 -10.90 15.83 3.09
C VAL A 78 -10.52 16.68 1.88
N ARG A 79 -9.30 17.23 1.88
CA ARG A 79 -8.77 17.98 0.74
C ARG A 79 -7.78 17.14 -0.03
N PHE A 80 -7.88 17.19 -1.37
CA PHE A 80 -6.96 16.51 -2.27
C PHE A 80 -6.16 17.52 -3.09
N SER A 81 -4.97 17.11 -3.52
CA SER A 81 -4.20 17.82 -4.54
C SER A 81 -5.02 17.90 -5.84
N PRO A 82 -5.04 19.03 -6.53
CA PRO A 82 -5.78 19.14 -7.79
C PRO A 82 -5.16 18.31 -8.92
N ASN A 83 -3.87 18.00 -8.85
CA ASN A 83 -3.15 17.32 -9.92
C ASN A 83 -3.44 15.83 -9.92
N ILE A 84 -3.90 15.33 -11.06
CA ILE A 84 -4.06 13.91 -11.31
C ILE A 84 -2.73 13.36 -11.83
N PHE A 85 -2.26 12.28 -11.23
CA PHE A 85 -0.96 11.70 -11.60
C PHE A 85 -1.05 10.18 -11.76
N ARG A 86 -0.05 9.61 -12.43
CA ARG A 86 0.14 8.16 -12.51
C ARG A 86 0.91 7.70 -11.28
N ALA A 87 0.21 7.02 -10.37
CA ALA A 87 0.88 6.39 -9.24
C ALA A 87 1.76 5.24 -9.71
N TYR A 88 2.76 4.92 -8.92
CA TYR A 88 3.62 3.77 -9.17
C TYR A 88 2.81 2.46 -9.19
N GLY A 89 3.23 1.56 -10.08
CA GLY A 89 2.49 0.32 -10.34
C GLY A 89 1.16 0.53 -11.04
N GLY A 90 0.71 1.79 -11.19
CA GLY A 90 -0.44 2.14 -11.98
C GLY A 90 -0.09 2.24 -13.47
N MET A 91 -1.03 1.94 -14.33
CA MET A 91 -0.83 1.98 -15.78
C MET A 91 -1.28 3.30 -16.40
N HIS A 92 -2.09 4.08 -15.68
CA HIS A 92 -2.71 5.29 -16.22
C HIS A 92 -2.78 6.41 -15.15
N PRO A 93 -2.74 7.72 -15.55
CA PRO A 93 -2.96 8.82 -14.61
C PRO A 93 -4.41 8.84 -14.13
N ARG A 94 -4.63 8.45 -12.88
CA ARG A 94 -5.95 8.43 -12.25
C ARG A 94 -5.91 8.58 -10.73
N CYS A 95 -4.77 9.02 -10.20
CA CYS A 95 -4.61 9.18 -8.76
C CYS A 95 -4.54 10.64 -8.36
N VAL A 96 -5.19 10.95 -7.25
CA VAL A 96 -4.96 12.17 -6.46
C VAL A 96 -4.43 11.78 -5.09
N THR A 97 -3.71 12.68 -4.43
CA THR A 97 -3.23 12.48 -3.07
C THR A 97 -3.86 13.46 -2.10
N ALA A 98 -4.00 13.08 -0.84
CA ALA A 98 -4.49 13.98 0.18
C ALA A 98 -3.56 15.21 0.31
N PHE A 99 -4.15 16.40 0.40
CA PHE A 99 -3.40 17.67 0.48
C PHE A 99 -2.61 17.75 1.79
N GLY A 100 -1.35 18.16 1.70
CA GLY A 100 -0.39 18.23 2.81
C GLY A 100 0.44 16.96 2.95
N ASN A 101 1.55 17.04 3.66
CA ASN A 101 2.57 15.98 3.75
C ASN A 101 2.26 14.92 4.82
N MET A 102 0.99 14.57 5.03
CA MET A 102 0.56 13.60 6.05
C MET A 102 0.15 12.23 5.48
N GLY A 103 0.16 12.08 4.16
CA GLY A 103 -0.33 10.85 3.53
C GLY A 103 -1.79 10.56 3.89
N ALA A 104 -2.13 9.29 3.96
CA ALA A 104 -3.50 8.86 4.30
C ALA A 104 -3.95 9.22 5.72
N ARG A 105 -3.04 9.53 6.65
CA ARG A 105 -3.40 10.05 7.98
C ARG A 105 -4.33 11.26 7.89
N ARG A 106 -4.17 12.06 6.84
CA ARG A 106 -5.00 13.26 6.64
C ARG A 106 -6.49 12.93 6.60
N TYR A 107 -6.91 11.95 5.78
CA TYR A 107 -8.33 11.60 5.73
C TYR A 107 -8.77 10.69 6.88
N ILE A 108 -7.88 9.86 7.43
CA ILE A 108 -8.20 9.07 8.63
C ILE A 108 -8.55 9.99 9.80
N PHE A 109 -7.73 11.00 10.07
CA PHE A 109 -8.01 11.97 11.14
C PHE A 109 -9.26 12.79 10.84
N GLN A 110 -9.46 13.25 9.61
CA GLN A 110 -10.65 13.99 9.23
C GLN A 110 -11.93 13.16 9.42
N LEU A 111 -11.92 11.90 8.96
CA LEU A 111 -13.07 11.00 9.12
C LEU A 111 -13.31 10.63 10.59
N HIS A 112 -12.24 10.48 11.39
CA HIS A 112 -12.39 10.22 12.82
C HIS A 112 -13.00 11.42 13.55
N GLU A 113 -12.55 12.66 13.28
CA GLU A 113 -13.19 13.86 13.81
C GLU A 113 -14.66 13.93 13.40
N ARG A 114 -14.97 13.64 12.13
CA ARG A 114 -16.35 13.60 11.66
C ARG A 114 -17.19 12.56 12.39
N SER A 115 -16.64 11.40 12.70
CA SER A 115 -17.32 10.37 13.48
C SER A 115 -17.65 10.85 14.91
N ARG A 116 -16.74 11.61 15.53
CA ARG A 116 -16.95 12.21 16.85
C ARG A 116 -18.07 13.27 16.84
N GLU A 117 -18.08 14.14 15.82
CA GLU A 117 -19.15 15.14 15.61
C GLU A 117 -20.54 14.48 15.46
N LEU A 118 -20.59 13.31 14.84
CA LEU A 118 -21.80 12.50 14.68
C LEU A 118 -22.18 11.70 15.94
N GLY A 119 -21.42 11.82 17.03
CA GLY A 119 -21.67 11.12 18.28
C GLY A 119 -21.40 9.61 18.20
N ILE A 120 -20.57 9.14 17.27
CA ILE A 120 -20.20 7.73 17.14
C ILE A 120 -19.26 7.36 18.29
N GLU A 121 -19.66 6.40 19.11
CA GLU A 121 -18.82 5.86 20.18
C GLU A 121 -17.68 5.05 19.56
N THR A 122 -16.44 5.38 19.94
CA THR A 122 -15.24 4.63 19.51
C THR A 122 -14.59 3.96 20.72
N ARG A 123 -14.46 2.62 20.66
CA ARG A 123 -13.76 1.82 21.68
C ARG A 123 -12.48 1.27 21.09
N LEU A 124 -11.36 1.82 21.51
CA LEU A 124 -10.03 1.33 21.21
C LEU A 124 -9.62 0.24 22.22
N MET A 125 -8.55 -0.46 21.95
CA MET A 125 -8.07 -1.60 22.75
C MET A 125 -9.19 -2.62 23.01
N THR A 126 -10.08 -2.78 22.04
CA THR A 126 -11.24 -3.66 22.13
C THR A 126 -11.28 -4.59 20.93
N ARG A 127 -11.09 -5.88 21.17
CA ARG A 127 -11.07 -6.91 20.13
C ARG A 127 -12.43 -7.60 20.03
N ALA A 128 -12.94 -7.77 18.81
CA ALA A 128 -14.04 -8.70 18.57
C ALA A 128 -13.48 -10.14 18.53
N VAL A 129 -13.94 -10.99 19.41
CA VAL A 129 -13.46 -12.38 19.57
C VAL A 129 -14.52 -13.42 19.23
N GLY A 130 -15.73 -13.02 18.92
CA GLY A 130 -16.81 -13.91 18.45
C GLY A 130 -17.94 -13.11 17.82
N LEU A 131 -18.58 -13.67 16.78
CA LEU A 131 -19.70 -13.08 16.09
C LEU A 131 -20.73 -14.18 15.75
N HIS A 132 -21.86 -14.15 16.40
CA HIS A 132 -22.90 -15.17 16.25
C HIS A 132 -24.24 -14.54 15.88
N ARG A 133 -25.06 -15.28 15.14
CA ARG A 133 -26.47 -14.93 14.94
C ARG A 133 -27.26 -15.39 16.15
N PHE A 134 -27.90 -14.45 16.83
CA PHE A 134 -28.75 -14.76 17.98
C PHE A 134 -30.22 -14.99 17.56
N GLU A 135 -30.75 -14.08 16.73
CA GLU A 135 -32.09 -14.14 16.14
C GLU A 135 -32.02 -13.69 14.68
N LYS A 136 -33.12 -13.78 13.94
CA LYS A 136 -33.18 -13.41 12.52
C LYS A 136 -32.51 -12.03 12.24
N ASP A 137 -32.77 -11.06 13.11
CA ASP A 137 -32.38 -9.65 12.93
C ASP A 137 -31.45 -9.17 14.06
N LYS A 138 -30.79 -10.09 14.78
CA LYS A 138 -29.88 -9.75 15.87
C LYS A 138 -28.59 -10.56 15.79
N LEU A 139 -27.49 -9.84 15.87
CA LEU A 139 -26.14 -10.36 15.97
C LEU A 139 -25.60 -10.11 17.38
N THR A 140 -24.87 -11.08 17.88
CA THR A 140 -24.17 -11.00 19.15
C THR A 140 -22.68 -10.95 18.86
N LEU A 141 -22.01 -9.89 19.37
CA LEU A 141 -20.56 -9.78 19.35
C LEU A 141 -20.03 -10.03 20.76
N ARG A 142 -19.06 -10.93 20.87
CA ARG A 142 -18.23 -11.09 22.06
C ARG A 142 -16.98 -10.25 21.88
N LEU A 143 -16.73 -9.38 22.82
CA LEU A 143 -15.64 -8.41 22.81
C LEU A 143 -14.69 -8.69 23.98
N ALA A 144 -13.40 -8.51 23.77
CA ALA A 144 -12.39 -8.58 24.81
C ALA A 144 -11.67 -7.22 24.95
N ASP A 145 -11.54 -6.73 26.13
CA ASP A 145 -10.68 -5.60 26.45
C ASP A 145 -9.21 -6.05 26.40
N GLU A 146 -8.40 -5.40 25.57
CA GLU A 146 -7.00 -5.81 25.36
C GLU A 146 -6.09 -5.54 26.55
N LYS A 147 -6.48 -4.65 27.47
CA LYS A 147 -5.72 -4.35 28.69
C LYS A 147 -6.05 -5.31 29.82
N THR A 148 -7.35 -5.43 30.14
CA THR A 148 -7.82 -6.22 31.27
C THR A 148 -8.06 -7.69 30.94
N LYS A 149 -8.16 -8.01 29.64
CA LYS A 149 -8.55 -9.33 29.10
C LYS A 149 -9.95 -9.77 29.54
N SER A 150 -10.74 -8.87 30.12
CA SER A 150 -12.15 -9.16 30.43
C SER A 150 -12.98 -9.22 29.15
N GLU A 151 -13.92 -10.15 29.12
CA GLU A 151 -14.86 -10.31 28.00
C GLU A 151 -16.24 -9.80 28.36
N TYR A 152 -16.93 -9.26 27.38
CA TYR A 152 -18.31 -8.85 27.48
C TYR A 152 -19.03 -9.01 26.13
N VAL A 153 -20.33 -8.93 26.15
CA VAL A 153 -21.19 -9.17 25.00
C VAL A 153 -22.00 -7.92 24.66
N ILE A 154 -22.09 -7.61 23.37
CA ILE A 154 -23.03 -6.61 22.85
C ILE A 154 -23.92 -7.22 21.81
N GLN A 155 -25.10 -6.63 21.61
CA GLN A 155 -26.03 -7.00 20.54
C GLN A 155 -26.19 -5.86 19.55
N SER A 156 -26.31 -6.20 18.25
CA SER A 156 -26.56 -5.24 17.20
C SER A 156 -27.45 -5.83 16.11
N ARG A 157 -28.08 -4.98 15.31
CA ARG A 157 -28.87 -5.39 14.14
C ARG A 157 -27.98 -5.68 12.94
N ALA A 158 -26.83 -5.04 12.86
CA ALA A 158 -25.86 -5.21 11.78
C ALA A 158 -24.44 -5.03 12.29
N VAL A 159 -23.51 -5.68 11.64
CA VAL A 159 -22.05 -5.54 11.87
C VAL A 159 -21.37 -5.30 10.53
N VAL A 160 -20.55 -4.25 10.47
CA VAL A 160 -19.66 -3.99 9.34
C VAL A 160 -18.25 -4.47 9.73
N LEU A 161 -17.74 -5.47 9.02
CA LEU A 161 -16.38 -5.97 9.21
C LEU A 161 -15.40 -5.10 8.41
N ALA A 162 -14.73 -4.17 9.09
CA ALA A 162 -13.69 -3.29 8.53
C ALA A 162 -12.32 -3.58 9.14
N THR A 163 -12.03 -4.85 9.43
CA THR A 163 -10.94 -5.34 10.27
C THR A 163 -9.57 -5.38 9.60
N GLY A 164 -9.47 -4.93 8.35
CA GLY A 164 -8.24 -5.01 7.56
C GLY A 164 -7.93 -6.44 7.10
N GLY A 165 -6.67 -6.66 6.74
CA GLY A 165 -6.19 -7.92 6.17
C GLY A 165 -5.58 -8.88 7.19
N PHE A 166 -4.76 -9.81 6.68
CA PHE A 166 -4.10 -10.85 7.48
C PHE A 166 -2.57 -10.89 7.30
N GLY A 167 -1.98 -9.83 6.71
CA GLY A 167 -0.54 -9.80 6.41
C GLY A 167 0.39 -10.03 7.62
N ALA A 168 -0.07 -9.69 8.82
CA ALA A 168 0.67 -9.91 10.07
C ALA A 168 0.45 -11.31 10.69
N ASN A 169 -0.44 -12.11 10.13
CA ASN A 169 -0.66 -13.49 10.58
C ASN A 169 0.27 -14.44 9.80
N LEU A 170 1.45 -14.70 10.36
CA LEU A 170 2.48 -15.51 9.73
C LEU A 170 1.97 -16.91 9.35
N ALA A 171 1.27 -17.60 10.25
CA ALA A 171 0.75 -18.93 10.00
C ALA A 171 -0.27 -18.95 8.84
N LEU A 172 -1.16 -17.96 8.80
CA LEU A 172 -2.14 -17.85 7.73
C LEU A 172 -1.47 -17.46 6.41
N ARG A 173 -0.50 -16.57 6.45
CA ARG A 173 0.27 -16.13 5.29
C ARG A 173 1.05 -17.28 4.66
N MET A 174 1.82 -18.02 5.45
CA MET A 174 2.59 -19.19 5.00
C MET A 174 1.71 -20.34 4.51
N ARG A 175 0.51 -20.49 5.07
CA ARG A 175 -0.46 -21.50 4.59
C ARG A 175 -0.81 -21.31 3.12
N TYR A 176 -0.91 -20.06 2.67
CA TYR A 176 -1.31 -19.70 1.30
C TYR A 176 -0.12 -19.39 0.39
N ASN A 177 1.00 -18.97 0.96
CA ASN A 177 2.26 -18.79 0.24
C ASN A 177 3.44 -19.08 1.17
N PRO A 178 4.03 -20.29 1.07
CA PRO A 178 5.14 -20.71 1.93
C PRO A 178 6.40 -19.84 1.86
N ASN A 179 6.57 -19.08 0.75
CA ASN A 179 7.72 -18.18 0.59
C ASN A 179 7.57 -16.88 1.39
N LEU A 180 6.42 -16.66 2.05
CA LEU A 180 6.17 -15.47 2.86
C LEU A 180 6.36 -15.79 4.35
N ASP A 181 7.55 -16.17 4.70
CA ASP A 181 7.97 -16.55 6.06
C ASP A 181 8.20 -15.33 6.97
N TYR A 182 8.89 -15.55 8.09
CA TYR A 182 9.18 -14.53 9.09
C TYR A 182 10.16 -13.45 8.62
N GLU A 183 10.93 -13.68 7.55
CA GLU A 183 11.84 -12.70 6.97
C GLU A 183 11.09 -11.62 6.19
N ILE A 184 9.88 -11.93 5.74
CA ILE A 184 9.01 -10.96 5.04
C ILE A 184 8.17 -10.20 6.06
N ALA A 185 8.57 -8.97 6.36
CA ALA A 185 7.83 -8.05 7.23
C ALA A 185 6.54 -7.53 6.57
N THR A 186 5.69 -6.86 7.33
CA THR A 186 4.59 -6.07 6.78
C THR A 186 5.03 -4.62 6.56
N THR A 187 4.38 -3.91 5.64
CA THR A 187 4.67 -2.48 5.40
C THR A 187 4.32 -1.59 6.60
N ALA A 188 3.44 -2.04 7.49
CA ALA A 188 3.08 -1.36 8.73
C ALA A 188 4.11 -1.56 9.83
N ASN A 189 4.87 -2.64 9.79
CA ASN A 189 5.85 -3.00 10.81
C ASN A 189 7.13 -3.55 10.18
N PRO A 190 7.82 -2.76 9.36
CA PRO A 190 8.98 -3.23 8.60
C PRO A 190 10.16 -3.63 9.46
N HIS A 191 10.24 -3.14 10.68
CA HIS A 191 11.35 -3.41 11.60
C HIS A 191 10.98 -4.37 12.75
N GLY A 192 9.74 -4.87 12.81
CA GLY A 192 9.29 -5.74 13.89
C GLY A 192 9.07 -5.06 15.25
N PHE A 193 9.16 -3.73 15.34
CA PHE A 193 9.09 -3.00 16.60
C PHE A 193 7.69 -2.63 17.07
N VAL A 194 6.70 -2.73 16.18
CA VAL A 194 5.31 -2.35 16.46
C VAL A 194 4.41 -3.56 16.29
N GLN A 195 3.42 -3.71 17.15
CA GLN A 195 2.42 -4.74 16.97
C GLN A 195 1.56 -4.39 15.73
N ASP A 196 1.64 -5.21 14.70
CA ASP A 196 0.78 -5.11 13.54
C ASP A 196 -0.57 -5.79 13.82
N THR A 197 -1.65 -5.04 13.61
CA THR A 197 -3.02 -5.48 13.90
C THR A 197 -3.72 -6.20 12.74
N ALA A 198 -3.09 -6.32 11.57
CA ALA A 198 -3.65 -7.02 10.41
C ALA A 198 -3.53 -8.54 10.54
N THR A 199 -4.18 -9.12 11.53
CA THR A 199 -4.08 -10.54 11.91
C THR A 199 -5.19 -11.43 11.36
N GLY A 200 -6.10 -10.88 10.55
CA GLY A 200 -7.17 -11.64 9.91
C GLY A 200 -8.36 -11.96 10.79
N ASP A 201 -8.57 -11.23 11.90
CA ASP A 201 -9.65 -11.49 12.86
C ASP A 201 -11.03 -11.52 12.16
N GLY A 202 -11.28 -10.59 11.22
CA GLY A 202 -12.54 -10.54 10.49
C GLY A 202 -12.83 -11.75 9.63
N LEU A 203 -11.79 -12.44 9.13
CA LEU A 203 -11.95 -13.67 8.38
C LEU A 203 -12.59 -14.77 9.26
N TYR A 204 -12.08 -14.91 10.48
CA TYR A 204 -12.61 -15.90 11.44
C TYR A 204 -14.00 -15.53 11.92
N LEU A 205 -14.24 -14.24 12.25
CA LEU A 205 -15.57 -13.74 12.64
C LEU A 205 -16.61 -13.97 11.53
N ALA A 206 -16.25 -13.69 10.27
CA ALA A 206 -17.14 -13.91 9.14
C ALA A 206 -17.45 -15.40 8.92
N LYS A 207 -16.47 -16.27 9.13
CA LYS A 207 -16.63 -17.72 9.01
C LYS A 207 -17.67 -18.28 9.97
N GLU A 208 -17.77 -17.74 11.17
CA GLU A 208 -18.79 -18.15 12.16
C GLU A 208 -20.23 -17.93 11.64
N LEU A 209 -20.41 -17.01 10.68
CA LEU A 209 -21.68 -16.75 10.00
C LEU A 209 -21.81 -17.46 8.63
N GLY A 210 -20.90 -18.37 8.29
CA GLY A 210 -20.93 -19.14 7.06
C GLY A 210 -20.27 -18.46 5.86
N ALA A 211 -19.49 -17.39 6.07
CA ALA A 211 -18.74 -16.77 4.98
C ALA A 211 -17.63 -17.67 4.46
N VAL A 212 -17.37 -17.60 3.16
CA VAL A 212 -16.32 -18.34 2.46
C VAL A 212 -15.13 -17.44 2.18
N TRP A 213 -13.92 -17.96 2.34
CA TRP A 213 -12.68 -17.26 1.99
C TRP A 213 -12.31 -17.57 0.55
N THR A 214 -12.12 -16.55 -0.26
CA THR A 214 -11.72 -16.69 -1.67
C THR A 214 -10.42 -15.95 -1.93
N ASN A 215 -9.71 -16.37 -2.98
CA ASN A 215 -8.48 -15.71 -3.47
C ASN A 215 -7.38 -15.52 -2.41
N MET A 216 -7.35 -16.31 -1.37
CA MET A 216 -6.42 -16.19 -0.26
C MET A 216 -4.93 -16.26 -0.65
N PRO A 217 -4.50 -16.97 -1.70
CA PRO A 217 -3.12 -16.95 -2.19
C PRO A 217 -2.70 -15.61 -2.80
N ASN A 218 -3.66 -14.74 -3.17
CA ASN A 218 -3.39 -13.45 -3.80
C ASN A 218 -2.95 -12.41 -2.76
N ILE A 219 -1.78 -12.60 -2.18
CA ILE A 219 -1.19 -11.69 -1.20
C ILE A 219 -0.37 -10.63 -1.95
N VAL A 220 -0.74 -9.37 -1.79
CA VAL A 220 -0.01 -8.26 -2.42
C VAL A 220 1.32 -8.05 -1.70
N LEU A 221 2.40 -8.13 -2.46
CA LEU A 221 3.75 -7.85 -2.00
C LEU A 221 4.14 -6.43 -2.44
N LEU A 222 4.56 -5.62 -1.49
CA LEU A 222 5.18 -4.32 -1.76
C LEU A 222 6.68 -4.48 -1.64
N SER A 223 7.39 -4.08 -2.69
CA SER A 223 8.83 -4.31 -2.84
C SER A 223 9.71 -3.42 -1.98
N TYR A 224 9.13 -2.66 -1.04
CA TYR A 224 9.86 -1.64 -0.32
C TYR A 224 9.67 -1.76 1.18
N TRP A 225 10.77 -1.88 1.86
CA TRP A 225 10.81 -1.86 3.31
C TRP A 225 10.39 -0.49 3.86
N GLY A 226 9.31 -0.46 4.64
CA GLY A 226 8.73 0.77 5.15
C GLY A 226 8.10 1.69 4.09
N GLY A 227 7.75 1.17 2.90
CA GLY A 227 7.15 1.93 1.81
C GLY A 227 8.17 2.61 0.89
N ARG A 228 7.73 3.21 -0.19
CA ARG A 228 8.57 3.74 -1.27
C ARG A 228 9.25 5.06 -0.95
N MET A 229 10.34 5.36 -1.66
CA MET A 229 10.97 6.68 -1.67
C MET A 229 10.24 7.66 -2.59
N LEU A 230 9.82 7.19 -3.77
CA LEU A 230 9.11 7.98 -4.76
C LEU A 230 7.67 7.50 -4.86
N ASP A 231 6.71 8.41 -4.99
CA ASP A 231 5.28 8.10 -5.16
C ASP A 231 4.88 8.04 -6.65
N TYR A 232 5.82 8.22 -7.56
CA TYR A 232 5.62 8.23 -9.02
C TYR A 232 6.69 7.38 -9.72
N ILE A 233 6.48 7.08 -10.99
CA ILE A 233 7.52 6.48 -11.84
C ILE A 233 8.58 7.54 -12.08
N GLY A 234 9.72 7.38 -11.43
CA GLY A 234 10.78 8.39 -11.37
C GLY A 234 12.14 7.87 -11.84
N ALA A 235 13.17 8.60 -11.47
CA ALA A 235 14.56 8.20 -11.62
C ALA A 235 14.99 7.36 -10.42
N GLU A 236 14.57 6.11 -10.40
CA GLU A 236 15.04 5.10 -9.45
C GLU A 236 15.42 3.84 -10.21
N ILE A 237 16.44 3.15 -9.73
CA ILE A 237 16.86 1.83 -10.20
C ILE A 237 16.86 0.85 -9.05
N TYR A 238 16.62 -0.42 -9.37
CA TYR A 238 16.67 -1.52 -8.43
C TYR A 238 17.86 -2.41 -8.74
N VAL A 239 18.73 -2.57 -7.76
CA VAL A 239 19.92 -3.38 -7.90
C VAL A 239 19.94 -4.51 -6.87
N ASP A 240 20.52 -5.62 -7.26
CA ASP A 240 20.76 -6.78 -6.42
C ASP A 240 21.97 -6.57 -5.47
N ASN A 241 22.32 -7.62 -4.74
CA ASN A 241 23.47 -7.61 -3.82
C ASN A 241 24.83 -7.59 -4.52
N GLU A 242 24.85 -7.59 -5.86
CA GLU A 242 26.08 -7.42 -6.66
C GLU A 242 26.15 -6.03 -7.31
N GLY A 243 25.14 -5.19 -7.13
CA GLY A 243 25.06 -3.84 -7.68
C GLY A 243 24.50 -3.79 -9.11
N ARG A 244 23.87 -4.86 -9.60
CA ARG A 244 23.31 -4.98 -10.95
C ARG A 244 21.82 -4.81 -10.98
N ARG A 245 21.31 -4.11 -11.96
CA ARG A 245 19.86 -4.08 -12.23
C ARG A 245 19.38 -5.47 -12.67
N PHE A 246 18.14 -5.80 -12.31
CA PHE A 246 17.57 -7.13 -12.57
C PHE A 246 16.13 -7.08 -13.09
N VAL A 247 15.51 -5.91 -13.24
CA VAL A 247 14.11 -5.75 -13.64
C VAL A 247 13.87 -4.38 -14.26
N ASP A 248 12.82 -4.26 -15.08
CA ASP A 248 12.22 -2.97 -15.43
C ASP A 248 11.47 -2.40 -14.24
N GLU A 249 11.95 -1.34 -13.66
CA GLU A 249 11.39 -0.68 -12.47
C GLU A 249 10.04 0.00 -12.75
N THR A 250 9.67 0.12 -14.02
CA THR A 250 8.39 0.71 -14.43
C THR A 250 7.28 -0.32 -14.69
N THR A 251 7.63 -1.60 -14.55
CA THR A 251 6.68 -2.71 -14.71
C THR A 251 5.71 -2.84 -13.53
N THR A 252 4.83 -3.83 -13.53
CA THR A 252 3.84 -4.03 -12.46
C THR A 252 4.50 -4.44 -11.14
N THR A 253 3.91 -4.03 -10.02
CA THR A 253 4.37 -4.41 -8.67
C THR A 253 4.50 -5.93 -8.51
N ALA A 254 3.59 -6.71 -9.11
CA ALA A 254 3.64 -8.16 -9.05
C ALA A 254 4.88 -8.73 -9.74
N ARG A 255 5.26 -8.20 -10.92
CA ARG A 255 6.49 -8.63 -11.63
C ARG A 255 7.75 -8.26 -10.86
N ILE A 256 7.79 -7.07 -10.28
CA ILE A 256 8.91 -6.65 -9.42
C ILE A 256 9.04 -7.57 -8.22
N ALA A 257 7.94 -7.83 -7.51
CA ALA A 257 7.94 -8.74 -6.35
C ALA A 257 8.43 -10.15 -6.73
N GLN A 258 7.96 -10.70 -7.85
CA GLN A 258 8.42 -12.00 -8.34
C GLN A 258 9.91 -12.00 -8.70
N ALA A 259 10.43 -10.89 -9.24
CA ALA A 259 11.85 -10.78 -9.54
C ALA A 259 12.69 -10.74 -8.25
N ILE A 260 12.24 -9.99 -7.23
CA ILE A 260 12.91 -9.92 -5.92
C ILE A 260 12.93 -11.28 -5.22
N LEU A 261 11.83 -12.03 -5.24
CA LEU A 261 11.75 -13.37 -4.64
C LEU A 261 12.72 -14.40 -5.26
N LYS A 262 13.30 -14.09 -6.44
CA LYS A 262 14.35 -14.91 -7.06
C LYS A 262 15.75 -14.51 -6.64
N LEU A 263 15.91 -13.34 -6.02
CA LEU A 263 17.21 -12.88 -5.56
C LEU A 263 17.64 -13.59 -4.28
N PRO A 264 18.94 -13.79 -4.05
CA PRO A 264 19.44 -14.27 -2.78
C PRO A 264 19.00 -13.35 -1.62
N GLY A 265 18.42 -13.93 -0.57
CA GLY A 265 17.92 -13.19 0.58
C GLY A 265 16.68 -12.32 0.30
N HIS A 266 16.03 -12.49 -0.85
CA HIS A 266 14.79 -11.79 -1.24
C HIS A 266 14.87 -10.27 -1.01
N SER A 267 16.01 -9.67 -1.28
CA SER A 267 16.29 -8.27 -1.00
C SER A 267 16.92 -7.55 -2.19
N MET A 268 16.72 -6.24 -2.24
CA MET A 268 17.31 -5.35 -3.24
C MET A 268 17.67 -4.01 -2.60
N TYR A 269 18.47 -3.25 -3.30
CA TYR A 269 18.66 -1.83 -3.01
C TYR A 269 17.92 -0.97 -4.02
N VAL A 270 17.34 0.13 -3.54
CA VAL A 270 16.70 1.16 -4.39
C VAL A 270 17.61 2.38 -4.38
N ILE A 271 18.03 2.81 -5.56
CA ILE A 271 18.93 3.95 -5.74
C ILE A 271 18.18 5.07 -6.47
N THR A 272 18.28 6.26 -5.93
CA THR A 272 17.80 7.50 -6.55
C THR A 272 18.66 8.67 -6.10
N ASP A 273 18.61 9.78 -6.81
CA ASP A 273 19.41 10.98 -6.50
C ASP A 273 18.61 12.07 -5.77
N ALA A 274 19.30 13.16 -5.44
CA ALA A 274 18.71 14.30 -4.75
C ALA A 274 17.68 15.08 -5.62
N LYS A 275 17.78 14.99 -6.96
CA LYS A 275 16.90 15.71 -7.90
C LYS A 275 15.47 15.14 -7.89
N SER A 276 15.33 13.86 -7.60
CA SER A 276 14.02 13.20 -7.58
C SER A 276 13.17 13.70 -6.42
N ALA A 277 11.93 14.10 -6.70
CA ALA A 277 10.97 14.45 -5.65
C ALA A 277 10.67 13.23 -4.76
N LYS A 278 10.76 13.41 -3.46
CA LYS A 278 10.60 12.31 -2.49
C LYS A 278 9.18 12.27 -1.94
N GLY A 279 8.74 11.06 -1.61
CA GLY A 279 7.46 10.85 -0.92
C GLY A 279 7.48 11.36 0.54
N VAL A 280 6.30 11.40 1.14
CA VAL A 280 6.06 12.04 2.45
C VAL A 280 6.83 11.44 3.64
N ASN A 281 7.28 10.20 3.55
CA ASN A 281 7.86 9.48 4.69
C ASN A 281 9.41 9.40 4.65
N VAL A 282 10.06 10.10 3.72
CA VAL A 282 11.52 9.97 3.52
C VAL A 282 12.32 10.40 4.74
N GLY A 283 11.96 11.49 5.40
CA GLY A 283 12.63 11.92 6.63
C GLY A 283 12.57 10.88 7.75
N ALA A 284 11.39 10.26 7.96
CA ALA A 284 11.23 9.19 8.93
C ALA A 284 12.07 7.95 8.59
N LYS A 285 12.20 7.61 7.31
CA LYS A 285 13.02 6.48 6.84
C LYS A 285 14.51 6.73 6.99
N ILE A 286 14.97 7.97 6.78
CA ILE A 286 16.36 8.35 7.05
C ILE A 286 16.63 8.20 8.55
N THR A 287 15.75 8.72 9.41
CA THR A 287 15.88 8.60 10.87
C THR A 287 15.86 7.14 11.33
N ALA A 288 15.04 6.30 10.70
CA ALA A 288 14.95 4.86 10.99
C ALA A 288 16.12 4.04 10.37
N GLY A 289 17.01 4.66 9.59
CA GLY A 289 18.14 3.97 8.94
C GLY A 289 17.77 3.11 7.73
N SER A 290 16.52 3.16 7.26
CA SER A 290 16.12 2.43 6.04
C SER A 290 16.55 3.15 4.76
N ILE A 291 16.86 4.44 4.84
CA ILE A 291 17.46 5.22 3.76
C ILE A 291 18.82 5.73 4.24
N ARG A 292 19.82 5.52 3.42
CA ARG A 292 21.17 6.07 3.61
C ARG A 292 21.43 7.13 2.56
N LEU A 293 22.07 8.22 2.96
CA LEU A 293 22.54 9.27 2.07
C LEU A 293 24.04 9.02 1.80
N SER A 294 24.44 9.19 0.56
CA SER A 294 25.83 9.06 0.13
C SER A 294 26.19 10.23 -0.80
N ASN A 295 27.42 10.69 -0.74
CA ASN A 295 27.92 11.81 -1.54
C ASN A 295 28.67 11.35 -2.80
N SER A 296 28.83 10.04 -2.98
CA SER A 296 29.47 9.45 -4.16
C SER A 296 29.05 8.00 -4.35
N VAL A 297 29.18 7.51 -5.58
CA VAL A 297 28.93 6.09 -5.92
C VAL A 297 29.82 5.16 -5.12
N ALA A 298 31.10 5.52 -4.91
CA ALA A 298 32.03 4.72 -4.13
C ALA A 298 31.63 4.61 -2.65
N GLU A 299 31.11 5.69 -2.04
CA GLU A 299 30.57 5.67 -0.68
C GLU A 299 29.30 4.80 -0.61
N MET A 300 28.40 4.96 -1.58
CA MET A 300 27.18 4.17 -1.67
C MET A 300 27.50 2.67 -1.82
N ALA A 301 28.37 2.30 -2.72
CA ALA A 301 28.80 0.93 -2.95
C ALA A 301 29.39 0.28 -1.69
N ARG A 302 30.23 1.01 -0.93
CA ARG A 302 30.73 0.55 0.38
C ARG A 302 29.60 0.32 1.37
N GLY A 303 28.62 1.25 1.43
CA GLY A 303 27.45 1.12 2.31
C GLY A 303 26.53 -0.04 1.98
N MET A 304 26.53 -0.46 0.73
CA MET A 304 25.76 -1.61 0.21
C MET A 304 26.57 -2.91 0.22
N ASN A 305 27.88 -2.84 0.44
CA ASN A 305 28.84 -3.95 0.32
C ASN A 305 28.84 -4.59 -1.10
N VAL A 306 28.81 -3.73 -2.12
CA VAL A 306 28.89 -4.13 -3.54
C VAL A 306 30.15 -3.55 -4.19
N PRO A 307 30.68 -4.12 -5.31
CA PRO A 307 31.80 -3.55 -6.03
C PRO A 307 31.42 -2.16 -6.60
N ALA A 308 32.26 -1.15 -6.33
CA ALA A 308 32.02 0.21 -6.80
C ALA A 308 32.01 0.30 -8.34
N SER A 309 32.91 -0.44 -9.01
CA SER A 309 32.97 -0.49 -10.49
C SER A 309 31.70 -1.06 -11.11
N GLU A 310 31.08 -2.06 -10.49
CA GLU A 310 29.84 -2.65 -10.99
C GLU A 310 28.68 -1.64 -10.84
N LEU A 311 28.62 -0.96 -9.70
CA LEU A 311 27.57 0.05 -9.47
C LEU A 311 27.74 1.27 -10.39
N GLU A 312 28.99 1.70 -10.65
CA GLU A 312 29.28 2.76 -11.61
C GLU A 312 28.84 2.38 -13.01
N HIS A 313 29.17 1.16 -13.46
CA HIS A 313 28.71 0.63 -14.75
C HIS A 313 27.18 0.57 -14.85
N THR A 314 26.52 0.09 -13.81
CA THR A 314 25.04 0.03 -13.75
C THR A 314 24.41 1.43 -13.91
N LEU A 315 24.97 2.45 -13.25
CA LEU A 315 24.48 3.83 -13.38
C LEU A 315 24.77 4.43 -14.75
N GLU A 316 25.93 4.10 -15.35
CA GLU A 316 26.30 4.54 -16.70
C GLU A 316 25.33 4.00 -17.75
N GLU A 317 25.05 2.70 -17.73
CA GLU A 317 24.12 2.06 -18.64
C GLU A 317 22.69 2.65 -18.49
N TYR A 318 22.22 2.80 -17.23
CA TYR A 318 20.92 3.45 -17.00
C TYR A 318 20.89 4.86 -17.58
N ASN A 319 21.89 5.69 -17.28
CA ASN A 319 21.96 7.09 -17.71
C ASN A 319 22.06 7.23 -19.23
N LYS A 320 22.75 6.31 -19.90
CA LYS A 320 22.82 6.23 -21.35
C LYS A 320 21.42 6.03 -21.94
N HIS A 321 20.69 4.99 -21.51
CA HIS A 321 19.35 4.72 -22.02
C HIS A 321 18.35 5.83 -21.66
N ALA A 322 18.48 6.44 -20.49
CA ALA A 322 17.65 7.58 -20.07
C ALA A 322 17.88 8.82 -20.95
N SER A 323 19.11 9.10 -21.33
CA SER A 323 19.48 10.22 -22.21
C SER A 323 19.03 9.99 -23.66
N GLU A 324 19.24 8.78 -24.17
CA GLU A 324 18.87 8.36 -25.52
C GLU A 324 17.37 8.08 -25.68
N LYS A 325 16.62 7.96 -24.57
CA LYS A 325 15.22 7.49 -24.54
C LYS A 325 15.04 6.15 -25.25
N SER A 326 16.02 5.27 -25.14
CA SER A 326 16.08 3.96 -25.77
C SER A 326 15.63 2.85 -24.81
N ALA A 327 15.15 1.73 -25.34
CA ALA A 327 14.83 0.56 -24.52
C ALA A 327 16.13 -0.06 -23.95
N ASP A 328 16.10 -0.42 -22.68
CA ASP A 328 17.22 -1.13 -22.05
C ASP A 328 17.07 -2.67 -22.13
N ALA A 329 18.01 -3.38 -21.55
CA ALA A 329 18.04 -4.86 -21.56
C ALA A 329 16.83 -5.49 -20.81
N PHE A 330 16.12 -4.74 -19.96
CA PHE A 330 14.94 -5.17 -19.22
C PHE A 330 13.63 -4.76 -19.91
N GLY A 331 13.71 -4.03 -21.04
CA GLY A 331 12.58 -3.51 -21.78
C GLY A 331 12.01 -2.21 -21.22
N ARG A 332 12.73 -1.54 -20.31
CA ARG A 332 12.34 -0.22 -19.80
C ARG A 332 12.45 0.82 -20.91
N THR A 333 11.40 1.60 -21.11
CA THR A 333 11.32 2.69 -22.09
C THR A 333 10.93 4.03 -21.47
N VAL A 334 10.57 4.03 -20.18
CA VAL A 334 10.12 5.22 -19.45
C VAL A 334 11.19 5.67 -18.46
N TYR A 335 11.73 6.84 -18.73
CA TYR A 335 12.77 7.46 -17.90
C TYR A 335 12.32 8.88 -17.55
N ALA A 336 12.28 9.22 -16.27
CA ALA A 336 11.98 10.58 -15.83
C ALA A 336 13.20 11.49 -16.02
N GLN A 337 14.37 11.00 -15.67
CA GLN A 337 15.65 11.71 -15.74
C GLN A 337 16.82 10.74 -15.55
N THR A 338 18.03 11.22 -15.77
CA THR A 338 19.28 10.56 -15.37
C THR A 338 19.45 10.61 -13.84
N ILE A 339 20.25 9.71 -13.29
CA ILE A 339 20.66 9.68 -11.87
C ILE A 339 22.06 10.27 -11.78
N ASP A 340 22.26 11.27 -10.92
CA ASP A 340 23.59 11.85 -10.66
C ASP A 340 24.49 10.86 -9.92
N LYS A 341 25.80 10.92 -10.22
CA LYS A 341 26.83 10.05 -9.62
C LYS A 341 27.39 10.64 -8.32
#